data_33403b7e6d62d420b063c39729d5343a
#
_entry.id   33403b7e6d62d420b063c39729d5343a
#
_cell.length_a   1.000
_cell.length_b   1.000
_cell.length_c   1.000
_cell.angle_alpha   90.00
_cell.angle_beta   90.00
_cell.angle_gamma   90.00
#
_symmetry.space_group_name_H-M   'P 1'
#
loop_
_entity.id
_entity.type
_entity.pdbx_description
1 polymer ?
#
loop_
_entity_poly.entity_id
_entity_poly.type
_entity_poly.pdbx_seq_one_letter_code
_entity_poly.pdbx_strand_id
1 'polypeptide(L)'
;MGASIGAALRRAGVQVLWVSAGRGPASRRRAQAADLTDAGTLPALVARSDLVLSVCPPHAAIEVASRVAALGFAGLYVDANAVAPTTARALGAVVEQAGGRFVDGDLIGGPVRPGGATRLYLSGPDAGEVAALFAPTDLEAVALAGDVAAASALKMCYAAWTKGTSALLLAIRAAAAAYGVDEALVAEWARSQPDLAERSQAAAGTARKAWRFAGEMDQIAACFAEAGLPDGFARAAAELYRRLATFKDLEDDPPLGEVLGRVRAQGETPGS
;
A
#
# COMPACT_ATOMS: atom_id res chain seq x y z
N MET A 1 -1.14 0.43 9.71
CA MET A 1 0.09 1.15 9.33
C MET A 1 0.17 2.49 10.05
N GLY A 2 -0.63 3.52 9.77
CA GLY A 2 -0.51 4.85 10.37
C GLY A 2 -0.38 4.88 11.90
N ALA A 3 -1.23 4.14 12.64
CA ALA A 3 -1.12 4.09 14.09
C ALA A 3 0.21 3.50 14.60
N SER A 4 0.81 2.54 13.89
CA SER A 4 2.10 1.96 14.28
C SER A 4 3.28 2.91 14.01
N ILE A 5 3.19 3.73 12.96
CA ILE A 5 4.16 4.81 12.70
C ILE A 5 4.03 5.88 13.79
N GLY A 6 2.80 6.30 14.09
CA GLY A 6 2.56 7.26 15.16
C GLY A 6 3.06 6.79 16.52
N ALA A 7 2.87 5.49 16.85
CA ALA A 7 3.42 4.90 18.07
C ALA A 7 4.95 4.94 18.12
N ALA A 8 5.64 4.71 16.99
CA ALA A 8 7.10 4.79 16.92
C ALA A 8 7.59 6.24 17.18
N LEU A 9 6.96 7.22 16.54
CA LEU A 9 7.27 8.64 16.76
C LEU A 9 6.97 9.09 18.19
N ARG A 10 5.86 8.64 18.80
CA ARG A 10 5.53 8.92 20.20
C ARG A 10 6.61 8.42 21.15
N ARG A 11 7.12 7.19 20.94
CA ARG A 11 8.24 6.66 21.74
C ARG A 11 9.53 7.48 21.58
N ALA A 12 9.71 8.11 20.44
CA ALA A 12 10.81 9.03 20.17
C ALA A 12 10.59 10.46 20.69
N GLY A 13 9.50 10.71 21.43
CA GLY A 13 9.20 12.01 22.03
C GLY A 13 8.49 13.01 21.11
N VAL A 14 8.08 12.59 19.91
CA VAL A 14 7.34 13.44 18.97
C VAL A 14 5.86 13.50 19.37
N GLN A 15 5.26 14.69 19.38
CA GLN A 15 3.82 14.82 19.53
C GLN A 15 3.12 14.38 18.26
N VAL A 16 2.24 13.39 18.34
CA VAL A 16 1.50 12.87 17.19
C VAL A 16 0.01 13.06 17.37
N LEU A 17 -0.59 13.78 16.44
CA LEU A 17 -2.04 14.01 16.36
C LEU A 17 -2.68 13.04 15.37
N TRP A 18 -3.95 12.73 15.57
CA TRP A 18 -4.78 12.02 14.60
C TRP A 18 -6.21 12.57 14.58
N VAL A 19 -6.96 12.26 13.54
CA VAL A 19 -8.35 12.70 13.39
C VAL A 19 -9.30 11.54 13.64
N SER A 20 -10.17 11.68 14.64
CA SER A 20 -11.19 10.69 14.97
C SER A 20 -12.49 10.83 14.18
N ALA A 21 -12.79 12.03 13.64
CA ALA A 21 -13.99 12.28 12.85
C ALA A 21 -14.07 11.33 11.66
N GLY A 22 -15.20 10.68 11.47
CA GLY A 22 -15.41 9.71 10.39
C GLY A 22 -14.68 8.37 10.54
N ARG A 23 -14.01 8.10 11.68
CA ARG A 23 -13.29 6.85 11.92
C ARG A 23 -14.08 5.85 12.73
N GLY A 24 -14.09 4.59 12.26
CA GLY A 24 -14.76 3.50 12.96
C GLY A 24 -14.05 3.06 14.26
N PRO A 25 -14.74 2.23 15.10
CA PRO A 25 -14.24 1.80 16.41
C PRO A 25 -12.84 1.14 16.36
N ALA A 26 -12.56 0.33 15.35
CA ALA A 26 -11.26 -0.33 15.20
C ALA A 26 -10.10 0.67 15.01
N SER A 27 -10.32 1.78 14.28
CA SER A 27 -9.32 2.84 14.13
C SER A 27 -9.10 3.61 15.44
N ARG A 28 -10.18 3.90 16.18
CA ARG A 28 -10.09 4.54 17.49
C ARG A 28 -9.32 3.69 18.50
N ARG A 29 -9.58 2.38 18.57
CA ARG A 29 -8.81 1.47 19.43
C ARG A 29 -7.33 1.45 19.08
N ARG A 30 -6.98 1.41 17.77
CA ARG A 30 -5.57 1.44 17.34
C ARG A 30 -4.87 2.75 17.68
N ALA A 31 -5.54 3.88 17.54
CA ALA A 31 -4.97 5.19 17.89
C ALA A 31 -4.77 5.31 19.41
N GLN A 32 -5.74 4.86 20.21
CA GLN A 32 -5.63 4.82 21.66
C GLN A 32 -4.49 3.92 22.13
N ALA A 33 -4.38 2.69 21.58
CA ALA A 33 -3.28 1.78 21.90
C ALA A 33 -1.88 2.32 21.49
N ALA A 34 -1.85 3.24 20.53
CA ALA A 34 -0.65 3.94 20.07
C ALA A 34 -0.38 5.27 20.81
N ASP A 35 -1.20 5.61 21.81
CA ASP A 35 -1.12 6.85 22.58
C ASP A 35 -1.13 8.12 21.70
N LEU A 36 -1.97 8.14 20.65
CA LEU A 36 -2.09 9.29 19.76
C LEU A 36 -3.10 10.31 20.31
N THR A 37 -2.72 11.57 20.26
CA THR A 37 -3.60 12.67 20.70
C THR A 37 -4.69 12.93 19.66
N ASP A 38 -5.96 12.84 20.06
CA ASP A 38 -7.09 13.12 19.17
C ASP A 38 -7.27 14.62 18.95
N ALA A 39 -7.13 15.07 17.72
CA ALA A 39 -7.44 16.43 17.32
C ALA A 39 -8.94 16.64 16.99
N GLY A 40 -9.73 15.57 16.98
CA GLY A 40 -11.16 15.58 16.65
C GLY A 40 -11.41 15.74 15.15
N THR A 41 -11.02 16.88 14.56
CA THR A 41 -11.30 17.24 13.17
C THR A 41 -10.03 17.51 12.35
N LEU A 42 -10.14 17.43 11.01
CA LEU A 42 -9.02 17.75 10.13
C LEU A 42 -8.57 19.21 10.25
N PRO A 43 -9.44 20.21 10.29
CA PRO A 43 -9.01 21.60 10.53
C PRO A 43 -8.20 21.78 11.83
N ALA A 44 -8.64 21.15 12.93
CA ALA A 44 -7.95 21.22 14.21
C ALA A 44 -6.58 20.50 14.19
N LEU A 45 -6.44 19.43 13.41
CA LEU A 45 -5.16 18.77 13.19
C LEU A 45 -4.22 19.68 12.39
N VAL A 46 -4.68 20.17 11.23
CA VAL A 46 -3.87 20.99 10.33
C VAL A 46 -3.34 22.26 11.02
N ALA A 47 -4.20 22.95 11.79
CA ALA A 47 -3.81 24.17 12.53
C ALA A 47 -2.76 23.95 13.61
N ARG A 48 -2.46 22.70 13.99
CA ARG A 48 -1.55 22.33 15.09
C ARG A 48 -0.39 21.45 14.62
N SER A 49 -0.23 21.28 13.31
CA SER A 49 0.79 20.38 12.75
C SER A 49 1.79 21.16 11.90
N ASP A 50 3.07 20.89 12.10
CA ASP A 50 4.14 21.33 11.22
C ASP A 50 4.34 20.35 10.05
N LEU A 51 4.00 19.06 10.29
CA LEU A 51 4.08 17.98 9.31
C LEU A 51 2.77 17.18 9.32
N VAL A 52 2.24 16.90 8.13
CA VAL A 52 1.12 15.97 7.91
C VAL A 52 1.64 14.73 7.18
N LEU A 53 1.52 13.56 7.80
CA LEU A 53 1.82 12.25 7.18
C LEU A 53 0.53 11.55 6.78
N SER A 54 0.30 11.41 5.47
CA SER A 54 -0.84 10.70 4.91
C SER A 54 -0.55 9.21 4.75
N VAL A 55 -1.35 8.38 5.42
CA VAL A 55 -1.31 6.90 5.28
C VAL A 55 -2.73 6.40 5.11
N CYS A 56 -3.21 6.34 3.88
CA CYS A 56 -4.57 5.95 3.52
C CYS A 56 -4.57 4.98 2.32
N PRO A 57 -5.72 4.44 1.89
CA PRO A 57 -5.78 3.69 0.64
C PRO A 57 -5.47 4.58 -0.57
N PRO A 58 -4.85 4.04 -1.66
CA PRO A 58 -4.44 4.82 -2.83
C PRO A 58 -5.53 5.71 -3.42
N HIS A 59 -6.76 5.20 -3.52
CA HIS A 59 -7.90 5.94 -4.07
C HIS A 59 -8.32 7.18 -3.27
N ALA A 60 -7.91 7.27 -1.99
CA ALA A 60 -8.23 8.40 -1.13
C ALA A 60 -7.10 9.45 -1.07
N ALA A 61 -5.93 9.18 -1.64
CA ALA A 61 -4.74 10.01 -1.46
C ALA A 61 -4.96 11.45 -1.95
N ILE A 62 -5.44 11.62 -3.19
CA ILE A 62 -5.71 12.95 -3.78
C ILE A 62 -6.76 13.72 -2.98
N GLU A 63 -7.85 13.07 -2.56
CA GLU A 63 -8.90 13.71 -1.75
C GLU A 63 -8.33 14.22 -0.42
N VAL A 64 -7.53 13.39 0.27
CA VAL A 64 -6.92 13.78 1.56
C VAL A 64 -5.98 14.97 1.37
N ALA A 65 -5.09 14.94 0.37
CA ALA A 65 -4.19 16.05 0.07
C ALA A 65 -4.96 17.33 -0.27
N SER A 66 -5.98 17.25 -1.14
CA SER A 66 -6.82 18.40 -1.51
C SER A 66 -7.54 19.02 -0.31
N ARG A 67 -8.03 18.18 0.62
CA ARG A 67 -8.67 18.66 1.85
C ARG A 67 -7.69 19.35 2.80
N VAL A 68 -6.45 18.86 2.91
CA VAL A 68 -5.40 19.52 3.70
C VAL A 68 -4.97 20.84 3.05
N ALA A 69 -4.77 20.84 1.74
CA ALA A 69 -4.42 22.03 0.95
C ALA A 69 -5.49 23.12 1.07
N ALA A 70 -6.78 22.76 0.97
CA ALA A 70 -7.92 23.70 1.10
C ALA A 70 -8.01 24.39 2.48
N LEU A 71 -7.33 23.85 3.50
CA LEU A 71 -7.20 24.46 4.84
C LEU A 71 -6.02 25.42 4.95
N GLY A 72 -5.30 25.69 3.85
CA GLY A 72 -4.15 26.60 3.83
C GLY A 72 -2.90 26.04 4.55
N PHE A 73 -2.73 24.71 4.53
CA PHE A 73 -1.55 24.08 5.15
C PHE A 73 -0.28 24.43 4.37
N ALA A 74 0.60 25.20 4.99
CA ALA A 74 1.90 25.61 4.43
C ALA A 74 3.09 24.81 4.98
N GLY A 75 2.82 23.79 5.81
CA GLY A 75 3.83 22.90 6.38
C GLY A 75 4.29 21.81 5.42
N LEU A 76 4.91 20.77 5.96
CA LEU A 76 5.44 19.65 5.21
C LEU A 76 4.40 18.53 5.09
N TYR A 77 3.93 18.23 3.87
CA TYR A 77 3.02 17.14 3.58
C TYR A 77 3.80 15.94 3.05
N VAL A 78 3.74 14.84 3.76
CA VAL A 78 4.35 13.56 3.36
C VAL A 78 3.23 12.63 2.92
N ASP A 79 3.21 12.24 1.66
CA ASP A 79 2.34 11.16 1.20
C ASP A 79 3.07 9.83 1.36
N ALA A 80 2.51 8.89 2.12
CA ALA A 80 3.09 7.55 2.30
C ALA A 80 2.10 6.46 1.86
N ASN A 81 1.46 6.71 0.72
CA ASN A 81 0.46 5.83 0.14
C ASN A 81 1.03 5.12 -1.10
N ALA A 82 0.58 3.89 -1.35
CA ALA A 82 1.04 3.10 -2.49
C ALA A 82 0.39 3.60 -3.80
N VAL A 83 0.89 4.68 -4.35
CA VAL A 83 0.39 5.34 -5.56
C VAL A 83 1.40 5.27 -6.71
N ALA A 84 0.93 5.46 -7.96
CA ALA A 84 1.82 5.58 -9.12
C ALA A 84 2.62 6.90 -9.07
N PRO A 85 3.79 6.98 -9.72
CA PRO A 85 4.58 8.22 -9.81
C PRO A 85 3.79 9.41 -10.35
N THR A 86 2.95 9.23 -11.37
CA THR A 86 2.03 10.25 -11.88
C THR A 86 1.08 10.78 -10.80
N THR A 87 0.56 9.89 -9.96
CA THR A 87 -0.33 10.27 -8.85
C THR A 87 0.46 11.03 -7.78
N ALA A 88 1.69 10.60 -7.45
CA ALA A 88 2.55 11.29 -6.49
C ALA A 88 2.88 12.73 -6.95
N ARG A 89 3.20 12.91 -8.23
CA ARG A 89 3.42 14.27 -8.78
C ARG A 89 2.15 15.12 -8.75
N ALA A 90 0.98 14.53 -9.01
CA ALA A 90 -0.29 15.25 -8.90
C ALA A 90 -0.58 15.66 -7.45
N LEU A 91 -0.27 14.82 -6.48
CA LEU A 91 -0.35 15.15 -5.04
C LEU A 91 0.59 16.33 -4.70
N GLY A 92 1.83 16.26 -5.15
CA GLY A 92 2.80 17.34 -4.98
C GLY A 92 2.29 18.67 -5.52
N ALA A 93 1.77 18.68 -6.75
CA ALA A 93 1.21 19.87 -7.37
C ALA A 93 0.04 20.48 -6.56
N VAL A 94 -0.86 19.64 -6.02
CA VAL A 94 -1.98 20.10 -5.16
C VAL A 94 -1.46 20.76 -3.88
N VAL A 95 -0.48 20.17 -3.24
CA VAL A 95 0.10 20.68 -1.98
C VAL A 95 0.88 21.98 -2.22
N GLU A 96 1.74 22.00 -3.22
CA GLU A 96 2.62 23.13 -3.55
C GLU A 96 1.82 24.35 -4.04
N GLN A 97 0.76 24.16 -4.82
CA GLN A 97 -0.14 25.24 -5.23
C GLN A 97 -0.83 25.94 -4.05
N ALA A 98 -1.01 25.21 -2.93
CA ALA A 98 -1.57 25.77 -1.70
C ALA A 98 -0.49 26.38 -0.77
N GLY A 99 0.79 26.39 -1.18
CA GLY A 99 1.90 26.94 -0.40
C GLY A 99 2.58 25.94 0.55
N GLY A 100 2.22 24.67 0.52
CA GLY A 100 2.87 23.61 1.30
C GLY A 100 4.13 23.07 0.63
N ARG A 101 4.93 22.30 1.38
CA ARG A 101 6.07 21.51 0.88
C ARG A 101 5.64 20.05 0.74
N PHE A 102 6.11 19.36 -0.28
CA PHE A 102 5.72 17.98 -0.56
C PHE A 102 6.90 17.01 -0.51
N VAL A 103 6.69 15.86 0.13
CA VAL A 103 7.59 14.71 0.09
C VAL A 103 6.79 13.47 -0.31
N ASP A 104 7.23 12.80 -1.37
CA ASP A 104 6.74 11.49 -1.75
C ASP A 104 7.36 10.43 -0.83
N GLY A 105 6.55 9.55 -0.30
CA GLY A 105 6.99 8.47 0.56
C GLY A 105 6.24 7.18 0.29
N ASP A 106 6.89 6.05 0.56
CA ASP A 106 6.20 4.77 0.53
C ASP A 106 6.77 3.76 1.53
N LEU A 107 5.91 2.90 2.01
CA LEU A 107 6.21 1.93 3.05
C LEU A 107 6.42 0.53 2.46
N ILE A 108 7.57 -0.08 2.77
CA ILE A 108 7.83 -1.49 2.49
C ILE A 108 7.97 -2.24 3.80
N GLY A 109 7.09 -3.21 4.02
CA GLY A 109 7.01 -4.00 5.25
C GLY A 109 5.64 -4.00 5.90
N GLY A 110 5.54 -4.59 7.08
CA GLY A 110 4.34 -4.65 7.90
C GLY A 110 4.16 -3.43 8.80
N PRO A 111 3.23 -3.46 9.77
CA PRO A 111 3.16 -2.43 10.80
C PRO A 111 4.48 -2.30 11.57
N VAL A 112 4.88 -1.06 11.86
CA VAL A 112 6.11 -0.76 12.61
C VAL A 112 6.02 -1.37 14.01
N ARG A 113 7.06 -2.07 14.40
CA ARG A 113 7.21 -2.72 15.72
C ARG A 113 8.70 -2.78 16.10
N PRO A 114 9.03 -2.86 17.40
CA PRO A 114 10.41 -3.04 17.84
C PRO A 114 11.09 -4.23 17.16
N GLY A 115 12.31 -4.02 16.66
CA GLY A 115 13.08 -5.03 15.93
C GLY A 115 12.47 -5.44 14.58
N GLY A 116 11.48 -4.68 14.06
CA GLY A 116 10.89 -4.91 12.74
C GLY A 116 11.76 -4.41 11.60
N ALA A 117 11.42 -4.85 10.37
CA ALA A 117 12.15 -4.49 9.13
C ALA A 117 11.33 -3.57 8.21
N THR A 118 10.49 -2.70 8.78
CA THR A 118 9.70 -1.76 7.98
C THR A 118 10.54 -0.58 7.56
N ARG A 119 10.49 -0.25 6.27
CA ARG A 119 11.20 0.90 5.70
C ARG A 119 10.23 1.91 5.13
N LEU A 120 10.55 3.19 5.32
CA LEU A 120 9.91 4.32 4.67
C LEU A 120 10.91 4.92 3.67
N TYR A 121 10.66 4.71 2.40
CA TYR A 121 11.41 5.39 1.35
C TYR A 121 10.79 6.75 1.09
N LEU A 122 11.64 7.76 0.91
CA LEU A 122 11.25 9.15 0.76
C LEU A 122 11.95 9.76 -0.44
N SER A 123 11.29 10.63 -1.18
CA SER A 123 11.89 11.38 -2.29
C SER A 123 11.34 12.81 -2.36
N GLY A 124 12.10 13.68 -2.97
CA GLY A 124 11.84 15.12 -3.04
C GLY A 124 12.84 15.93 -2.22
N PRO A 125 12.80 17.28 -2.34
CA PRO A 125 13.80 18.17 -1.73
C PRO A 125 13.94 18.02 -0.22
N ASP A 126 12.83 17.81 0.49
CA ASP A 126 12.77 17.74 1.95
C ASP A 126 12.82 16.28 2.49
N ALA A 127 13.12 15.28 1.65
CA ALA A 127 13.15 13.87 2.05
C ALA A 127 14.13 13.61 3.20
N GLY A 128 15.28 14.28 3.21
CA GLY A 128 16.27 14.18 4.28
C GLY A 128 15.77 14.72 5.63
N GLU A 129 15.01 15.82 5.62
CA GLU A 129 14.37 16.39 6.83
C GLU A 129 13.40 15.38 7.44
N VAL A 130 12.55 14.76 6.60
CA VAL A 130 11.62 13.73 7.06
C VAL A 130 12.35 12.48 7.54
N ALA A 131 13.38 12.02 6.84
CA ALA A 131 14.16 10.85 7.26
C ALA A 131 14.79 11.04 8.64
N ALA A 132 15.34 12.21 8.92
CA ALA A 132 15.95 12.55 10.20
C ALA A 132 14.94 12.45 11.37
N LEU A 133 13.66 12.77 11.15
CA LEU A 133 12.59 12.64 12.15
C LEU A 133 12.42 11.19 12.62
N PHE A 134 12.69 10.23 11.76
CA PHE A 134 12.54 8.79 12.07
C PHE A 134 13.82 8.14 12.60
N ALA A 135 14.97 8.82 12.58
CA ALA A 135 16.25 8.26 13.03
C ALA A 135 16.23 7.62 14.43
N PRO A 136 15.50 8.16 15.45
CA PRO A 136 15.42 7.53 16.77
C PRO A 136 14.30 6.48 16.89
N THR A 137 13.74 5.97 15.78
CA THR A 137 12.62 5.04 15.80
C THR A 137 12.97 3.66 15.23
N ASP A 138 12.07 2.69 15.38
CA ASP A 138 12.17 1.36 14.73
C ASP A 138 11.75 1.38 13.23
N LEU A 139 11.48 2.55 12.65
CA LEU A 139 11.16 2.71 11.23
C LEU A 139 12.39 3.25 10.51
N GLU A 140 13.03 2.42 9.73
CA GLU A 140 14.13 2.83 8.87
C GLU A 140 13.61 3.76 7.77
N ALA A 141 14.01 5.04 7.80
CA ALA A 141 13.63 6.01 6.78
C ALA A 141 14.83 6.30 5.87
N VAL A 142 14.61 6.17 4.56
CA VAL A 142 15.65 6.25 3.52
C VAL A 142 15.28 7.33 2.52
N ALA A 143 16.06 8.41 2.48
CA ALA A 143 15.94 9.42 1.44
C ALA A 143 16.59 8.92 0.14
N LEU A 144 15.80 8.88 -0.94
CA LEU A 144 16.24 8.49 -2.26
C LEU A 144 16.73 9.72 -3.05
N ALA A 145 17.79 9.55 -3.81
CA ALA A 145 18.16 10.49 -4.86
C ALA A 145 17.26 10.29 -6.10
N GLY A 146 17.06 11.34 -6.88
CA GLY A 146 16.37 11.27 -8.16
C GLY A 146 15.09 12.12 -8.22
N ASP A 147 14.12 11.65 -8.99
CA ASP A 147 12.83 12.33 -9.20
C ASP A 147 12.03 12.45 -7.90
N VAL A 148 11.18 13.48 -7.82
CA VAL A 148 10.30 13.71 -6.66
C VAL A 148 9.36 12.54 -6.37
N ALA A 149 9.08 11.68 -7.33
CA ALA A 149 8.23 10.50 -7.20
C ALA A 149 9.04 9.17 -7.19
N ALA A 150 10.34 9.21 -6.82
CA ALA A 150 11.20 8.03 -6.82
C ALA A 150 10.78 6.99 -5.77
N ALA A 151 10.24 7.42 -4.61
CA ALA A 151 9.74 6.50 -3.60
C ALA A 151 8.52 5.71 -4.08
N SER A 152 7.56 6.39 -4.71
CA SER A 152 6.42 5.75 -5.38
C SER A 152 6.86 4.79 -6.49
N ALA A 153 7.81 5.18 -7.34
CA ALA A 153 8.35 4.32 -8.40
C ALA A 153 8.98 3.04 -7.82
N LEU A 154 9.82 3.17 -6.80
CA LEU A 154 10.42 2.03 -6.11
C LEU A 154 9.35 1.08 -5.56
N LYS A 155 8.33 1.64 -4.93
CA LYS A 155 7.24 0.84 -4.38
C LYS A 155 6.46 0.11 -5.47
N MET A 156 6.14 0.76 -6.59
CA MET A 156 5.41 0.11 -7.67
C MET A 156 6.23 -1.05 -8.24
N CYS A 157 7.53 -0.88 -8.46
CA CYS A 157 8.41 -1.95 -8.92
C CYS A 157 8.48 -3.12 -7.91
N TYR A 158 8.67 -2.81 -6.61
CA TYR A 158 8.69 -3.83 -5.56
C TYR A 158 7.35 -4.58 -5.44
N ALA A 159 6.25 -3.85 -5.51
CA ALA A 159 4.91 -4.42 -5.41
C ALA A 159 4.52 -5.23 -6.66
N ALA A 160 4.98 -4.83 -7.85
CA ALA A 160 4.83 -5.60 -9.07
C ALA A 160 5.40 -7.02 -8.92
N TRP A 161 6.59 -7.14 -8.32
CA TRP A 161 7.16 -8.45 -8.02
C TRP A 161 6.31 -9.21 -7.00
N THR A 162 6.08 -8.65 -5.81
CA THR A 162 5.47 -9.40 -4.71
C THR A 162 4.01 -9.78 -4.97
N LYS A 163 3.20 -8.84 -5.47
CA LYS A 163 1.77 -9.07 -5.75
C LYS A 163 1.54 -9.66 -7.13
N GLY A 164 2.27 -9.19 -8.13
CA GLY A 164 2.19 -9.74 -9.48
C GLY A 164 2.56 -11.21 -9.53
N THR A 165 3.63 -11.63 -8.84
CA THR A 165 4.03 -13.04 -8.76
C THR A 165 2.96 -13.89 -8.07
N SER A 166 2.35 -13.43 -6.98
CA SER A 166 1.28 -14.16 -6.32
C SER A 166 0.06 -14.32 -7.23
N ALA A 167 -0.34 -13.26 -7.93
CA ALA A 167 -1.44 -13.32 -8.90
C ALA A 167 -1.12 -14.28 -10.06
N LEU A 168 0.11 -14.24 -10.58
CA LEU A 168 0.55 -15.14 -11.65
C LEU A 168 0.52 -16.61 -11.20
N LEU A 169 1.02 -16.92 -10.00
CA LEU A 169 1.00 -18.28 -9.46
C LEU A 169 -0.42 -18.79 -9.30
N LEU A 170 -1.35 -17.98 -8.79
CA LEU A 170 -2.76 -18.34 -8.68
C LEU A 170 -3.40 -18.56 -10.06
N ALA A 171 -3.10 -17.72 -11.05
CA ALA A 171 -3.60 -17.88 -12.41
C ALA A 171 -3.08 -19.18 -13.07
N ILE A 172 -1.79 -19.47 -12.92
CA ILE A 172 -1.18 -20.71 -13.45
C ILE A 172 -1.82 -21.93 -12.82
N ARG A 173 -1.95 -21.98 -11.46
CA ARG A 173 -2.60 -23.09 -10.76
C ARG A 173 -4.06 -23.26 -11.16
N ALA A 174 -4.79 -22.14 -11.29
CA ALA A 174 -6.19 -22.16 -11.75
C ALA A 174 -6.34 -22.71 -13.18
N ALA A 175 -5.43 -22.34 -14.09
CA ALA A 175 -5.39 -22.88 -15.43
C ALA A 175 -5.05 -24.38 -15.44
N ALA A 176 -4.03 -24.80 -14.69
CA ALA A 176 -3.63 -26.21 -14.57
C ALA A 176 -4.77 -27.07 -14.01
N ALA A 177 -5.48 -26.59 -12.99
CA ALA A 177 -6.65 -27.25 -12.45
C ALA A 177 -7.79 -27.36 -13.47
N ALA A 178 -7.96 -26.33 -14.33
CA ALA A 178 -8.97 -26.36 -15.39
C ALA A 178 -8.71 -27.47 -16.43
N TYR A 179 -7.45 -27.77 -16.70
CA TYR A 179 -7.02 -28.82 -17.63
C TYR A 179 -6.74 -30.16 -16.94
N GLY A 180 -6.93 -30.28 -15.64
CA GLY A 180 -6.69 -31.54 -14.91
C GLY A 180 -5.21 -31.92 -14.76
N VAL A 181 -4.28 -30.94 -14.87
CA VAL A 181 -2.82 -31.17 -14.83
C VAL A 181 -2.12 -30.52 -13.64
N ASP A 182 -2.89 -30.07 -12.65
CA ASP A 182 -2.34 -29.32 -11.50
C ASP A 182 -1.34 -30.16 -10.67
N GLU A 183 -1.63 -31.43 -10.40
CA GLU A 183 -0.72 -32.33 -9.68
C GLU A 183 0.59 -32.55 -10.46
N ALA A 184 0.48 -32.75 -11.79
CA ALA A 184 1.66 -32.94 -12.64
C ALA A 184 2.53 -31.66 -12.68
N LEU A 185 1.90 -30.47 -12.73
CA LEU A 185 2.62 -29.20 -12.67
C LEU A 185 3.38 -29.02 -11.36
N VAL A 186 2.74 -29.33 -10.22
CA VAL A 186 3.38 -29.24 -8.90
C VAL A 186 4.54 -30.22 -8.78
N ALA A 187 4.38 -31.45 -9.29
CA ALA A 187 5.43 -32.45 -9.32
C ALA A 187 6.63 -32.00 -10.20
N GLU A 188 6.37 -31.35 -11.32
CA GLU A 188 7.45 -30.81 -12.17
C GLU A 188 8.15 -29.64 -11.47
N TRP A 189 7.42 -28.73 -10.84
CA TRP A 189 8.02 -27.66 -10.05
C TRP A 189 8.92 -28.18 -8.92
N ALA A 190 8.48 -29.24 -8.23
CA ALA A 190 9.29 -29.84 -7.18
C ALA A 190 10.66 -30.34 -7.68
N ARG A 191 10.78 -30.66 -8.97
CA ARG A 191 12.04 -31.11 -9.59
C ARG A 191 12.88 -29.94 -10.11
N SER A 192 12.24 -29.01 -10.84
CA SER A 192 12.92 -27.95 -11.58
C SER A 192 12.96 -26.60 -10.90
N GLN A 193 11.98 -26.33 -10.00
CA GLN A 193 11.78 -25.06 -9.32
C GLN A 193 11.25 -25.31 -7.88
N PRO A 194 12.05 -25.86 -6.95
CA PRO A 194 11.55 -26.40 -5.69
C PRO A 194 10.70 -25.42 -4.87
N ASP A 195 11.02 -24.12 -4.89
CA ASP A 195 10.32 -23.10 -4.11
C ASP A 195 8.94 -22.74 -4.68
N LEU A 196 8.67 -23.05 -5.96
CA LEU A 196 7.42 -22.62 -6.61
C LEU A 196 6.19 -23.34 -6.06
N ALA A 197 6.30 -24.60 -5.70
CA ALA A 197 5.21 -25.35 -5.12
C ALA A 197 4.76 -24.71 -3.81
N GLU A 198 5.67 -24.42 -2.89
CA GLU A 198 5.40 -23.75 -1.61
C GLU A 198 4.88 -22.32 -1.84
N ARG A 199 5.55 -21.54 -2.67
CA ARG A 199 5.12 -20.16 -2.99
C ARG A 199 3.72 -20.11 -3.61
N SER A 200 3.36 -21.07 -4.47
CA SER A 200 2.02 -21.15 -5.06
C SER A 200 0.95 -21.46 -4.02
N GLN A 201 1.27 -22.30 -3.03
CA GLN A 201 0.38 -22.59 -1.91
C GLN A 201 0.21 -21.34 -1.02
N ALA A 202 1.31 -20.66 -0.68
CA ALA A 202 1.30 -19.44 0.13
C ALA A 202 0.57 -18.28 -0.56
N ALA A 203 0.49 -18.28 -1.91
CA ALA A 203 -0.22 -17.25 -2.67
C ALA A 203 -1.72 -17.20 -2.32
N ALA A 204 -2.33 -18.31 -1.87
CA ALA A 204 -3.73 -18.32 -1.43
C ALA A 204 -4.00 -17.35 -0.28
N GLY A 205 -3.06 -17.17 0.65
CA GLY A 205 -3.17 -16.21 1.76
C GLY A 205 -3.28 -14.74 1.31
N THR A 206 -2.98 -14.44 0.04
CA THR A 206 -3.20 -13.09 -0.51
C THR A 206 -4.69 -12.77 -0.71
N ALA A 207 -5.56 -13.77 -0.80
CA ALA A 207 -6.99 -13.60 -1.08
C ALA A 207 -7.68 -12.69 -0.04
N ARG A 208 -7.36 -12.80 1.25
CA ARG A 208 -7.90 -11.92 2.31
C ARG A 208 -7.54 -10.43 2.14
N LYS A 209 -6.51 -10.14 1.37
CA LYS A 209 -6.02 -8.77 1.09
C LYS A 209 -6.31 -8.34 -0.35
N ALA A 210 -6.93 -9.21 -1.15
CA ALA A 210 -7.19 -9.01 -2.57
C ALA A 210 -7.95 -7.72 -2.86
N TRP A 211 -8.93 -7.38 -2.03
CA TRP A 211 -9.71 -6.14 -2.13
C TRP A 211 -8.83 -4.85 -2.15
N ARG A 212 -7.66 -4.88 -1.49
CA ARG A 212 -6.69 -3.77 -1.55
C ARG A 212 -5.75 -3.92 -2.72
N PHE A 213 -5.32 -5.16 -3.00
CA PHE A 213 -4.30 -5.43 -4.00
C PHE A 213 -4.78 -5.11 -5.40
N ALA A 214 -6.08 -5.21 -5.67
CA ALA A 214 -6.66 -4.78 -6.94
C ALA A 214 -6.30 -3.32 -7.26
N GLY A 215 -6.57 -2.39 -6.35
CA GLY A 215 -6.22 -0.99 -6.53
C GLY A 215 -4.70 -0.72 -6.59
N GLU A 216 -3.91 -1.48 -5.83
CA GLU A 216 -2.44 -1.36 -5.91
C GLU A 216 -1.92 -1.86 -7.27
N MET A 217 -2.50 -2.92 -7.85
CA MET A 217 -2.15 -3.38 -9.21
C MET A 217 -2.57 -2.38 -10.30
N ASP A 218 -3.66 -1.63 -10.12
CA ASP A 218 -4.01 -0.54 -11.03
C ASP A 218 -2.95 0.59 -10.99
N GLN A 219 -2.40 0.92 -9.82
CA GLN A 219 -1.30 1.87 -9.69
C GLN A 219 0.00 1.36 -10.34
N ILE A 220 0.27 0.06 -10.24
CA ILE A 220 1.41 -0.58 -10.93
C ILE A 220 1.22 -0.51 -12.44
N ALA A 221 0.00 -0.75 -12.94
CA ALA A 221 -0.31 -0.62 -14.37
C ALA A 221 -0.04 0.82 -14.87
N ALA A 222 -0.47 1.82 -14.12
CA ALA A 222 -0.21 3.23 -14.45
C ALA A 222 1.30 3.54 -14.45
N CYS A 223 2.06 3.01 -13.48
CA CYS A 223 3.51 3.17 -13.42
C CYS A 223 4.21 2.55 -14.64
N PHE A 224 3.79 1.35 -15.07
CA PHE A 224 4.37 0.69 -16.25
C PHE A 224 4.03 1.45 -17.53
N ALA A 225 2.77 1.90 -17.68
CA ALA A 225 2.36 2.70 -18.84
C ALA A 225 3.16 4.02 -18.92
N GLU A 226 3.39 4.71 -17.81
CA GLU A 226 4.23 5.91 -17.74
C GLU A 226 5.67 5.64 -18.17
N ALA A 227 6.21 4.48 -17.80
CA ALA A 227 7.56 4.04 -18.21
C ALA A 227 7.61 3.55 -19.66
N GLY A 228 6.52 3.61 -20.41
CA GLY A 228 6.45 3.11 -21.81
C GLY A 228 6.43 1.58 -21.91
N LEU A 229 6.12 0.87 -20.83
CA LEU A 229 6.06 -0.59 -20.77
C LEU A 229 4.63 -1.11 -20.93
N PRO A 230 4.44 -2.34 -21.46
CA PRO A 230 3.13 -2.98 -21.46
C PRO A 230 2.58 -3.16 -20.05
N ASP A 231 1.38 -2.66 -19.80
CA ASP A 231 0.71 -2.70 -18.49
C ASP A 231 -0.23 -3.92 -18.30
N GLY A 232 -0.36 -4.76 -19.32
CA GLY A 232 -1.32 -5.88 -19.36
C GLY A 232 -1.15 -6.87 -18.23
N PHE A 233 0.07 -7.18 -17.78
CA PHE A 233 0.32 -8.02 -16.60
C PHE A 233 -0.33 -7.48 -15.34
N ALA A 234 -0.15 -6.19 -15.08
CA ALA A 234 -0.67 -5.55 -13.88
C ALA A 234 -2.20 -5.45 -13.93
N ARG A 235 -2.79 -5.14 -15.11
CA ARG A 235 -4.23 -5.12 -15.31
C ARG A 235 -4.86 -6.49 -15.12
N ALA A 236 -4.26 -7.55 -15.67
CA ALA A 236 -4.74 -8.91 -15.48
C ALA A 236 -4.68 -9.33 -14.00
N ALA A 237 -3.62 -8.99 -13.30
CA ALA A 237 -3.49 -9.24 -11.86
C ALA A 237 -4.53 -8.45 -11.04
N ALA A 238 -4.82 -7.19 -11.41
CA ALA A 238 -5.87 -6.39 -10.77
C ALA A 238 -7.24 -7.06 -10.90
N GLU A 239 -7.57 -7.55 -12.09
CA GLU A 239 -8.82 -8.26 -12.35
C GLU A 239 -8.91 -9.56 -11.52
N LEU A 240 -7.83 -10.34 -11.45
CA LEU A 240 -7.77 -11.52 -10.62
C LEU A 240 -8.03 -11.20 -9.14
N TYR A 241 -7.41 -10.15 -8.61
CA TYR A 241 -7.65 -9.72 -7.23
C TYR A 241 -9.06 -9.17 -7.00
N ARG A 242 -9.72 -8.55 -7.98
CA ARG A 242 -11.14 -8.18 -7.88
C ARG A 242 -12.03 -9.39 -7.67
N ARG A 243 -11.80 -10.49 -8.40
CA ARG A 243 -12.53 -11.76 -8.23
C ARG A 243 -12.36 -12.34 -6.82
N LEU A 244 -11.21 -12.14 -6.20
CA LEU A 244 -10.90 -12.60 -4.85
C LEU A 244 -11.35 -11.67 -3.74
N ALA A 245 -11.91 -10.49 -4.04
CA ALA A 245 -12.27 -9.49 -3.04
C ALA A 245 -13.35 -9.96 -2.04
N THR A 246 -14.11 -10.99 -2.37
CA THR A 246 -15.12 -11.64 -1.51
C THR A 246 -14.52 -12.28 -0.26
N PHE A 247 -13.22 -12.59 -0.25
CA PHE A 247 -12.52 -13.18 0.90
C PHE A 247 -12.08 -12.16 1.96
N LYS A 248 -12.46 -10.90 1.84
CA LYS A 248 -11.99 -9.78 2.69
C LYS A 248 -12.20 -9.99 4.19
N ASP A 249 -13.33 -10.56 4.58
CA ASP A 249 -13.76 -10.60 5.97
C ASP A 249 -13.52 -11.98 6.63
N LEU A 250 -12.80 -12.89 5.96
CA LEU A 250 -12.44 -14.18 6.53
C LEU A 250 -11.42 -14.00 7.67
N GLU A 251 -11.57 -14.76 8.75
CA GLU A 251 -10.62 -14.80 9.86
C GLU A 251 -9.36 -15.58 9.50
N ASP A 252 -9.51 -16.72 8.81
CA ASP A 252 -8.44 -17.59 8.36
C ASP A 252 -8.20 -17.48 6.85
N ASP A 253 -7.02 -17.93 6.42
CA ASP A 253 -6.70 -17.99 4.99
C ASP A 253 -7.57 -19.07 4.31
N PRO A 254 -8.21 -18.75 3.18
CA PRO A 254 -9.05 -19.70 2.48
C PRO A 254 -8.21 -20.85 1.88
N PRO A 255 -8.78 -22.08 1.79
CA PRO A 255 -8.13 -23.19 1.10
C PRO A 255 -7.79 -22.84 -0.35
N LEU A 256 -6.62 -23.29 -0.82
CA LEU A 256 -6.16 -23.00 -2.20
C LEU A 256 -7.22 -23.39 -3.25
N GLY A 257 -7.87 -24.57 -3.11
CA GLY A 257 -8.90 -25.02 -4.06
C GLY A 257 -10.06 -24.06 -4.19
N GLU A 258 -10.50 -23.43 -3.10
CA GLU A 258 -11.56 -22.44 -3.11
C GLU A 258 -11.10 -21.15 -3.81
N VAL A 259 -9.87 -20.71 -3.53
CA VAL A 259 -9.26 -19.54 -4.20
C VAL A 259 -9.17 -19.78 -5.71
N LEU A 260 -8.67 -20.95 -6.14
CA LEU A 260 -8.56 -21.30 -7.55
C LEU A 260 -9.93 -21.38 -8.25
N GLY A 261 -10.94 -21.92 -7.55
CA GLY A 261 -12.33 -21.92 -8.02
C GLY A 261 -12.84 -20.49 -8.27
N ARG A 262 -12.58 -19.58 -7.34
CA ARG A 262 -13.03 -18.18 -7.47
C ARG A 262 -12.26 -17.41 -8.54
N VAL A 263 -10.95 -17.67 -8.72
CA VAL A 263 -10.17 -17.11 -9.83
C VAL A 263 -10.77 -17.47 -11.18
N ARG A 264 -11.28 -18.70 -11.35
CA ARG A 264 -11.87 -19.20 -12.60
C ARG A 264 -13.30 -18.72 -12.84
N ALA A 265 -14.04 -18.42 -11.79
CA ALA A 265 -15.41 -17.94 -11.94
C ALA A 265 -15.40 -16.66 -12.78
N GLN A 266 -16.16 -16.66 -13.88
CA GLN A 266 -16.38 -15.43 -14.65
C GLN A 266 -17.04 -14.43 -13.71
N GLY A 267 -16.52 -13.20 -13.67
CA GLY A 267 -17.05 -12.17 -12.78
C GLY A 267 -18.55 -11.99 -13.04
N GLU A 268 -19.36 -12.21 -12.00
CA GLU A 268 -20.69 -11.62 -11.97
C GLU A 268 -20.48 -10.11 -12.05
N THR A 269 -20.91 -9.52 -13.14
CA THR A 269 -20.99 -8.07 -13.27
C THR A 269 -21.84 -7.58 -12.10
N PRO A 270 -21.38 -6.67 -11.23
CA PRO A 270 -22.23 -6.14 -10.18
C PRO A 270 -23.44 -5.45 -10.84
N GLY A 271 -24.61 -6.08 -10.69
CA GLY A 271 -25.95 -5.56 -10.91
C GLY A 271 -26.17 -4.66 -12.14
N SER A 272 -26.77 -5.25 -13.20
CA SER A 272 -27.68 -4.51 -14.08
C SER A 272 -28.91 -4.03 -13.31
#